data_ea66344989bf0f915ba60322c11f32b1
#
_entry.id   ea66344989bf0f915ba60322c11f32b1
#
_cell.length_a   1.000
_cell.length_b   1.000
_cell.length_c   1.000
_cell.angle_alpha   90.00
_cell.angle_beta   90.00
_cell.angle_gamma   90.00
#
_symmetry.space_group_name_H-M   'P 1'
#
loop_
_entity.id
_entity.type
_entity.pdbx_description
1 polymer ?
#
loop_
_entity_poly.entity_id
_entity_poly.type
_entity_poly.pdbx_seq_one_letter_code
_entity_poly.pdbx_strand_id
1 'polypeptide(L)' 'MSDKDKMTGSIDELRSELVDCQDALQNLVFQKSMQQLEDLSQIKKTRKKIARLKTLIHSRKILDNS' A
#
# COMPACT_ATOMS: atom_id res chain seq x y z
N MET A 1 -4.96 -14.40 -18.56
CA MET A 1 -4.64 -13.08 -18.11
C MET A 1 -3.19 -12.79 -18.21
N SER A 2 -2.92 -11.62 -18.59
CA SER A 2 -1.56 -11.21 -18.84
C SER A 2 -0.92 -10.65 -17.57
N ASP A 3 0.40 -10.54 -17.62
CA ASP A 3 1.13 -9.89 -16.54
C ASP A 3 0.69 -8.47 -16.34
N LYS A 4 0.21 -7.88 -17.40
CA LYS A 4 -0.29 -6.53 -17.37
C LYS A 4 -1.41 -6.39 -16.35
N ASP A 5 -2.33 -7.35 -16.33
CA ASP A 5 -3.42 -7.32 -15.38
C ASP A 5 -2.92 -7.48 -13.96
N LYS A 6 -1.88 -8.29 -13.78
CA LYS A 6 -1.30 -8.45 -12.46
C LYS A 6 -0.62 -7.19 -11.98
N MET A 7 0.08 -6.51 -12.89
CA MET A 7 0.82 -5.32 -12.52
C MET A 7 -0.09 -4.15 -12.22
N THR A 8 -1.13 -4.00 -13.02
CA THR A 8 -2.05 -2.90 -12.83
C THR A 8 -3.13 -3.23 -11.82
N GLY A 9 -3.53 -4.52 -11.81
CA GLY A 9 -4.58 -4.97 -10.93
C GLY A 9 -5.90 -4.27 -11.17
N SER A 10 -6.92 -4.75 -10.51
CA SER A 10 -8.18 -4.04 -10.47
C SER A 10 -8.15 -3.07 -9.30
N ILE A 11 -9.11 -2.13 -9.29
CA ILE A 11 -9.21 -1.21 -8.16
C ILE A 11 -9.42 -1.98 -6.86
N ASP A 12 -10.20 -3.06 -6.92
CA ASP A 12 -10.45 -3.86 -5.73
C ASP A 12 -9.17 -4.51 -5.20
N GLU A 13 -8.33 -5.01 -6.10
CA GLU A 13 -7.06 -5.60 -5.70
C GLU A 13 -6.14 -4.55 -5.09
N LEU A 14 -6.09 -3.37 -5.69
CA LEU A 14 -5.27 -2.29 -5.17
C LEU A 14 -5.73 -1.85 -3.79
N ARG A 15 -7.04 -1.77 -3.60
CA ARG A 15 -7.59 -1.41 -2.30
C ARG A 15 -7.28 -2.45 -1.25
N SER A 16 -7.38 -3.71 -1.61
CA SER A 16 -7.06 -4.80 -0.69
C SER A 16 -5.60 -4.71 -0.27
N GLU A 17 -4.72 -4.47 -1.23
CA GLU A 17 -3.30 -4.35 -0.93
C GLU A 17 -3.03 -3.11 -0.07
N LEU A 18 -3.78 -2.02 -0.32
CA LEU A 18 -3.64 -0.82 0.48
C LEU A 18 -4.01 -1.09 1.94
N VAL A 19 -5.11 -1.80 2.16
CA VAL A 19 -5.52 -2.15 3.52
C VAL A 19 -4.45 -2.99 4.20
N ASP A 20 -3.90 -3.97 3.49
CA ASP A 20 -2.84 -4.80 4.03
C ASP A 20 -1.62 -3.98 4.42
N CYS A 21 -1.26 -3.02 3.59
CA CYS A 21 -0.12 -2.15 3.89
C CYS A 21 -0.41 -1.22 5.07
N GLN A 22 -1.63 -0.74 5.17
CA GLN A 22 -2.00 0.11 6.31
C GLN A 22 -1.96 -0.67 7.61
N ASP A 23 -2.41 -1.93 7.58
CA ASP A 23 -2.33 -2.78 8.75
C ASP A 23 -0.87 -3.04 9.12
N ALA A 24 -0.04 -3.30 8.13
CA ALA A 24 1.38 -3.51 8.37
C ALA A 24 2.04 -2.29 8.98
N LEU A 25 1.67 -1.11 8.49
CA LEU A 25 2.21 0.14 9.03
C LEU A 25 1.79 0.31 10.48
N GLN A 26 0.53 0.04 10.78
CA GLN A 26 0.03 0.14 12.15
C GLN A 26 0.82 -0.76 13.08
N ASN A 27 1.07 -2.00 12.64
CA ASN A 27 1.84 -2.95 13.43
C ASN A 27 3.28 -2.45 13.65
N LEU A 28 3.88 -1.89 12.61
CA LEU A 28 5.24 -1.39 12.71
C LEU A 28 5.33 -0.20 13.68
N VAL A 29 4.35 0.69 13.61
CA VAL A 29 4.30 1.84 14.50
C VAL A 29 4.10 1.37 15.94
N PHE A 30 3.26 0.37 16.13
CA PHE A 30 3.04 -0.21 17.44
C PHE A 30 4.33 -0.81 18.00
N GLN A 31 5.05 -1.58 17.18
CA GLN A 31 6.32 -2.17 17.59
C GLN A 31 7.33 -1.09 17.96
N LYS A 32 7.34 0.00 17.19
CA LYS A 32 8.23 1.10 17.49
C LYS A 32 7.91 1.72 18.84
N SER A 33 6.63 1.91 19.12
CA SER A 33 6.23 2.53 20.38
C SER A 33 6.60 1.65 21.58
N MET A 34 6.71 0.34 21.35
CA MET A 34 7.13 -0.59 22.39
C MET A 34 8.63 -0.88 22.35
N GLN A 35 9.35 -0.16 21.49
CA GLN A 35 10.80 -0.32 21.33
C GLN A 35 11.20 -1.73 20.90
N GLN A 36 10.33 -2.38 20.16
CA GLN A 36 10.59 -3.71 19.65
C GLN A 36 11.01 -3.73 18.19
N LEU A 37 10.93 -2.59 17.53
CA LEU A 37 11.27 -2.49 16.12
C LEU A 37 12.73 -2.07 15.98
N GLU A 38 13.52 -2.91 15.32
CA GLU A 38 14.94 -2.65 15.14
C GLU A 38 15.23 -1.81 13.90
N ASP A 39 14.42 -1.98 12.85
CA ASP A 39 14.69 -1.32 11.58
C ASP A 39 13.58 -0.32 11.27
N LEU A 40 13.86 0.93 11.54
CA LEU A 40 12.89 2.00 11.29
C LEU A 40 12.65 2.27 9.82
N SER A 41 13.55 1.78 8.95
CA SER A 41 13.37 1.99 7.52
C SER A 41 12.16 1.24 6.99
N GLN A 42 11.69 0.20 7.69
CA GLN A 42 10.49 -0.51 7.29
C GLN A 42 9.26 0.38 7.33
N ILE A 43 9.19 1.27 8.32
CA ILE A 43 8.08 2.23 8.41
C ILE A 43 8.09 3.13 7.19
N LYS A 44 9.25 3.64 6.84
CA LYS A 44 9.39 4.53 5.70
C LYS A 44 8.99 3.84 4.40
N LYS A 45 9.47 2.61 4.21
CA LYS A 45 9.17 1.85 3.01
C LYS A 45 7.67 1.57 2.89
N THR A 46 7.05 1.21 4.01
CA THR A 46 5.63 0.90 4.01
C THR A 46 4.81 2.15 3.70
N ARG A 47 5.21 3.30 4.26
CA ARG A 47 4.53 4.55 3.98
C ARG A 47 4.62 4.91 2.50
N LYS A 48 5.79 4.71 1.90
CA LYS A 48 5.96 4.98 0.47
C LYS A 48 5.08 4.08 -0.37
N LYS A 49 4.97 2.82 0.01
CA LYS A 49 4.13 1.88 -0.72
C LYS A 49 2.66 2.28 -0.62
N ILE A 50 2.23 2.71 0.55
CA ILE A 50 0.86 3.17 0.73
C ILE A 50 0.58 4.38 -0.16
N ALA A 51 1.49 5.34 -0.20
CA ALA A 51 1.33 6.52 -1.04
C ALA A 51 1.23 6.14 -2.52
N ARG A 52 2.06 5.19 -2.95
CA ARG A 52 2.04 4.71 -4.32
C ARG A 52 0.71 4.04 -4.64
N LEU A 53 0.22 3.21 -3.74
CA LEU A 53 -1.06 2.53 -3.95
C LEU A 53 -2.21 3.53 -4.03
N LYS A 54 -2.20 4.53 -3.17
CA LYS A 54 -3.24 5.56 -3.22
C LYS A 54 -3.22 6.30 -4.55
N THR A 55 -2.04 6.60 -5.05
CA THR A 55 -1.90 7.28 -6.33
C THR A 55 -2.44 6.41 -7.47
N LEU A 56 -2.10 5.11 -7.44
CA LEU A 56 -2.57 4.20 -8.47
C LEU A 56 -4.08 4.08 -8.45
N ILE A 57 -4.67 3.96 -7.27
CA ILE A 57 -6.12 3.86 -7.14
C ILE A 57 -6.78 5.12 -7.67
N HIS A 58 -6.25 6.27 -7.30
CA HIS A 58 -6.78 7.53 -7.75
C HIS A 58 -6.73 7.65 -9.28
N SER A 59 -5.59 7.29 -9.87
CA SER A 59 -5.43 7.32 -11.32
C SER A 59 -6.42 6.41 -12.02
N ARG A 60 -6.62 5.20 -11.47
CA ARG A 60 -7.56 4.26 -12.05
C ARG A 60 -8.98 4.80 -11.99
N LYS A 61 -9.35 5.44 -10.89
CA LYS A 61 -10.69 6.01 -10.76
C LYS A 61 -10.91 7.11 -11.80
N ILE A 62 -9.91 7.94 -12.00
CA ILE A 62 -10.03 9.01 -12.99
C ILE A 62 -10.21 8.44 -14.37
N LEU A 63 -9.42 7.41 -14.73
CA LEU A 63 -9.52 6.79 -16.03
C LEU A 63 -10.88 6.11 -16.23
N ASP A 64 -11.39 5.48 -15.18
CA ASP A 64 -12.68 4.80 -15.27
C ASP A 64 -13.83 5.80 -15.42
N ASN A 65 -13.67 6.99 -14.87
CA ASN A 65 -14.70 8.02 -14.95
C ASN A 65 -14.59 8.88 -16.22
N SER A 66 -13.54 8.70 -16.96
CA SER A 66 -13.35 9.42 -18.23
C SER A 66 -14.02 8.67 -19.39
#